data_29a2215066666bfd65ff0bf7d1a1e5f6
#
_entry.id   29a2215066666bfd65ff0bf7d1a1e5f6
#
_cell.length_a   1.000
_cell.length_b   1.000
_cell.length_c   1.000
_cell.angle_alpha   90.00
_cell.angle_beta   90.00
_cell.angle_gamma   90.00
#
_symmetry.space_group_name_H-M   'P 1'
#
loop_
_entity.id
_entity.type
_entity.pdbx_description
1 polymer ?
#
loop_
_entity_poly.entity_id
_entity_poly.type
_entity_poly.pdbx_seq_one_letter_code
_entity_poly.pdbx_strand_id
1 'polypeptide(L)'
;MNHNTLSSNWYQDKEIFELEKKYIFSKSWHLLGSINQVPNKGDYVVKTINHQPIILTRDNDNTLNTFYNVCQHRGCILLEHQGNSKQIKCGYHGWTYELSGDLRTARGFDKELIDSKKYQLKPIKHYIWMDQIFIKFNDDDNDLKKILKKIEKIIEPLNFSEYKYRKRDTYKIKCNWKVYMDNYLEGFHIPLVHPKLNTVINYKSYKTQTFDDFSMQWCFLNPDSSPYKNSKDNNKAFYFTIYPNILFNIAPGRLQTNTIEPIDEQNCNVIFDYYFEDVSEKKIKEDILFSEEVQNEDIYICEKVQKGLKSDGFNQGIFSEKYEIGVSHFQLYISEKINNG
;
A
#
# COMPACT_ATOMS: atom_id res chain seq x y z
N MET A 1 -27.52 5.81 9.11
CA MET A 1 -26.46 5.62 8.12
C MET A 1 -26.81 6.43 6.89
N ASN A 2 -25.84 7.06 6.26
CA ASN A 2 -26.10 7.71 4.97
C ASN A 2 -26.22 6.58 3.94
N HIS A 3 -27.41 6.44 3.32
CA HIS A 3 -27.64 5.36 2.34
C HIS A 3 -27.06 5.70 0.96
N ASN A 4 -26.64 6.94 0.75
CA ASN A 4 -26.12 7.40 -0.54
C ASN A 4 -24.61 7.31 -0.61
N THR A 5 -24.08 7.00 -1.80
CA THR A 5 -22.64 7.05 -2.09
C THR A 5 -22.12 8.49 -2.03
N LEU A 6 -20.82 8.70 -2.09
CA LEU A 6 -20.28 10.02 -2.45
C LEU A 6 -20.78 10.42 -3.85
N SER A 7 -20.99 11.73 -4.07
CA SER A 7 -21.36 12.22 -5.40
C SER A 7 -20.21 12.02 -6.40
N SER A 8 -20.56 11.98 -7.69
CA SER A 8 -19.59 11.82 -8.79
C SER A 8 -18.45 12.85 -8.75
N ASN A 9 -18.73 14.05 -8.21
CA ASN A 9 -17.72 15.10 -8.06
C ASN A 9 -16.52 14.68 -7.18
N TRP A 10 -16.75 13.87 -6.14
CA TRP A 10 -15.68 13.36 -5.29
C TRP A 10 -14.61 12.56 -6.04
N TYR A 11 -14.94 12.02 -7.21
CA TYR A 11 -14.07 11.18 -8.02
C TYR A 11 -13.44 11.91 -9.22
N GLN A 12 -13.70 13.21 -9.38
CA GLN A 12 -13.31 13.96 -10.57
C GLN A 12 -12.71 15.33 -10.25
N ASP A 13 -13.02 15.89 -9.08
CA ASP A 13 -12.65 17.23 -8.71
C ASP A 13 -11.20 17.28 -8.23
N LYS A 14 -10.43 18.16 -8.85
CA LYS A 14 -9.02 18.37 -8.51
C LYS A 14 -8.84 19.00 -7.12
N GLU A 15 -9.76 19.86 -6.71
CA GLU A 15 -9.69 20.48 -5.37
C GLU A 15 -9.91 19.44 -4.28
N ILE A 16 -10.85 18.52 -4.47
CA ILE A 16 -11.05 17.39 -3.56
C ILE A 16 -9.78 16.52 -3.51
N PHE A 17 -9.16 16.25 -4.64
CA PHE A 17 -7.91 15.50 -4.68
C PHE A 17 -6.78 16.18 -3.89
N GLU A 18 -6.64 17.51 -4.00
CA GLU A 18 -5.66 18.26 -3.19
C GLU A 18 -5.99 18.22 -1.68
N LEU A 19 -7.28 18.23 -1.31
CA LEU A 19 -7.70 18.03 0.09
C LEU A 19 -7.37 16.62 0.59
N GLU A 20 -7.55 15.59 -0.22
CA GLU A 20 -7.15 14.20 0.10
C GLU A 20 -5.64 14.09 0.37
N LYS A 21 -4.82 14.69 -0.47
CA LYS A 21 -3.36 14.74 -0.26
C LYS A 21 -3.01 15.39 1.08
N LYS A 22 -3.67 16.50 1.39
CA LYS A 22 -3.42 17.32 2.58
C LYS A 22 -3.93 16.69 3.87
N TYR A 23 -5.15 16.17 3.87
CA TYR A 23 -5.83 15.76 5.09
C TYR A 23 -5.88 14.24 5.31
N ILE A 24 -5.65 13.46 4.27
CA ILE A 24 -5.64 12.00 4.35
C ILE A 24 -4.22 11.46 4.18
N PHE A 25 -3.63 11.57 2.99
CA PHE A 25 -2.36 10.92 2.70
C PHE A 25 -1.17 11.47 3.48
N SER A 26 -1.09 12.79 3.73
CA SER A 26 0.00 13.38 4.52
C SER A 26 -0.03 12.97 5.99
N LYS A 27 -1.18 12.54 6.49
CA LYS A 27 -1.41 12.15 7.90
C LYS A 27 -1.48 10.63 8.11
N SER A 28 -1.44 9.84 7.06
CA SER A 28 -1.58 8.40 7.11
C SER A 28 -0.25 7.67 7.16
N TRP A 29 -0.28 6.41 7.59
CA TRP A 29 0.79 5.47 7.37
C TRP A 29 0.79 4.97 5.94
N HIS A 30 1.97 4.75 5.38
CA HIS A 30 2.16 4.22 4.03
C HIS A 30 2.98 2.95 4.07
N LEU A 31 2.62 1.96 3.26
CA LEU A 31 3.41 0.75 3.09
C LEU A 31 4.58 1.04 2.14
N LEU A 32 5.79 1.01 2.69
CA LEU A 32 7.00 1.21 1.89
C LEU A 32 7.39 -0.06 1.14
N GLY A 33 7.19 -1.23 1.73
CA GLY A 33 7.55 -2.54 1.18
C GLY A 33 8.06 -3.48 2.26
N SER A 34 9.00 -4.36 1.92
CA SER A 34 9.56 -5.34 2.84
C SER A 34 11.05 -5.11 3.10
N ILE A 35 11.52 -5.52 4.29
CA ILE A 35 12.95 -5.56 4.65
C ILE A 35 13.75 -6.43 3.69
N ASN A 36 13.10 -7.39 3.04
CA ASN A 36 13.70 -8.29 2.05
C ASN A 36 14.14 -7.58 0.75
N GLN A 37 13.76 -6.32 0.58
CA GLN A 37 14.23 -5.49 -0.55
C GLN A 37 15.63 -4.90 -0.30
N VAL A 38 16.10 -4.91 0.95
CA VAL A 38 17.44 -4.46 1.36
C VAL A 38 18.07 -5.50 2.31
N PRO A 39 18.33 -6.74 1.84
CA PRO A 39 18.77 -7.84 2.70
C PRO A 39 20.20 -7.68 3.24
N ASN A 40 21.07 -6.97 2.54
CA ASN A 40 22.50 -6.88 2.86
C ASN A 40 22.89 -5.49 3.31
N LYS A 41 23.97 -5.39 4.09
CA LYS A 41 24.62 -4.13 4.43
C LYS A 41 25.00 -3.37 3.17
N GLY A 42 24.70 -2.10 3.12
CA GLY A 42 24.92 -1.25 1.96
C GLY A 42 23.74 -1.19 0.98
N ASP A 43 22.78 -2.11 1.08
CA ASP A 43 21.61 -2.10 0.20
C ASP A 43 20.75 -0.86 0.44
N TYR A 44 20.24 -0.34 -0.66
CA TYR A 44 19.25 0.74 -0.62
C TYR A 44 18.22 0.60 -1.74
N VAL A 45 17.02 1.10 -1.47
CA VAL A 45 15.95 1.26 -2.46
C VAL A 45 15.43 2.68 -2.41
N VAL A 46 14.99 3.16 -3.59
CA VAL A 46 14.39 4.47 -3.77
C VAL A 46 12.93 4.28 -4.14
N LYS A 47 12.07 5.08 -3.53
CA LYS A 47 10.64 5.11 -3.80
C LYS A 47 10.11 6.53 -3.77
N THR A 48 8.96 6.73 -4.43
CA THR A 48 8.16 7.92 -4.27
C THR A 48 6.84 7.53 -3.62
N ILE A 49 6.47 8.15 -2.52
CA ILE A 49 5.22 7.92 -1.80
C ILE A 49 4.60 9.27 -1.48
N ASN A 50 3.34 9.46 -1.83
CA ASN A 50 2.64 10.74 -1.67
C ASN A 50 3.49 11.91 -2.22
N HIS A 51 4.03 11.74 -3.43
CA HIS A 51 4.92 12.69 -4.11
C HIS A 51 6.24 13.00 -3.39
N GLN A 52 6.56 12.31 -2.27
CA GLN A 52 7.81 12.48 -1.55
C GLN A 52 8.84 11.44 -2.02
N PRO A 53 10.03 11.86 -2.46
CA PRO A 53 11.11 10.94 -2.77
C PRO A 53 11.73 10.41 -1.48
N ILE A 54 11.88 9.08 -1.37
CA ILE A 54 12.28 8.37 -0.15
C ILE A 54 13.45 7.43 -0.47
N ILE A 55 14.37 7.31 0.49
CA ILE A 55 15.39 6.26 0.49
C ILE A 55 15.16 5.37 1.71
N LEU A 56 15.15 4.06 1.49
CA LEU A 56 15.34 3.03 2.52
C LEU A 56 16.76 2.51 2.39
N THR A 57 17.50 2.46 3.49
CA THR A 57 18.87 1.92 3.53
C THR A 57 19.00 0.82 4.57
N ARG A 58 19.96 -0.10 4.35
CA ARG A 58 20.52 -0.94 5.40
C ARG A 58 21.98 -0.52 5.60
N ASP A 59 22.27 0.07 6.73
CA ASP A 59 23.61 0.61 7.00
C ASP A 59 24.64 -0.47 7.39
N ASN A 60 25.86 -0.02 7.70
CA ASN A 60 26.96 -0.89 8.07
C ASN A 60 26.76 -1.62 9.40
N ASP A 61 25.90 -1.09 10.28
CA ASP A 61 25.51 -1.69 11.56
C ASP A 61 24.30 -2.61 11.43
N ASN A 62 23.85 -2.86 10.18
CA ASN A 62 22.68 -3.66 9.85
C ASN A 62 21.35 -3.02 10.28
N THR A 63 21.35 -1.70 10.56
CA THR A 63 20.15 -0.94 10.91
C THR A 63 19.41 -0.52 9.64
N LEU A 64 18.07 -0.59 9.69
CA LEU A 64 17.21 -0.03 8.65
C LEU A 64 16.95 1.44 8.93
N ASN A 65 17.14 2.27 7.91
CA ASN A 65 16.92 3.70 8.01
C ASN A 65 16.05 4.17 6.84
N THR A 66 15.19 5.15 7.08
CA THR A 66 14.35 5.78 6.07
C THR A 66 14.54 7.29 6.09
N PHE A 67 14.76 7.88 4.92
CA PHE A 67 15.02 9.32 4.77
C PHE A 67 14.27 9.88 3.57
N TYR A 68 14.07 11.21 3.57
CA TYR A 68 13.80 11.92 2.34
C TYR A 68 15.02 11.84 1.41
N ASN A 69 14.81 11.49 0.16
CA ASN A 69 15.84 11.37 -0.88
C ASN A 69 16.29 12.73 -1.41
N VAL A 70 16.70 13.61 -0.52
CA VAL A 70 16.96 15.02 -0.82
C VAL A 70 18.23 15.50 -0.12
N CYS A 71 19.19 16.00 -0.91
CA CYS A 71 20.43 16.59 -0.41
C CYS A 71 20.15 17.86 0.39
N GLN A 72 20.68 17.94 1.60
CA GLN A 72 20.47 19.08 2.51
C GLN A 72 21.27 20.33 2.11
N HIS A 73 22.06 20.30 1.02
CA HIS A 73 22.72 21.47 0.48
C HIS A 73 21.74 22.35 -0.31
N ARG A 74 21.20 21.85 -1.41
CA ARG A 74 20.32 22.60 -2.34
C ARG A 74 19.22 21.74 -2.96
N GLY A 75 18.71 20.74 -2.24
CA GLY A 75 17.51 19.99 -2.61
C GLY A 75 17.66 19.00 -3.79
N CYS A 76 18.90 18.68 -4.21
CA CYS A 76 19.10 17.70 -5.29
C CYS A 76 18.66 16.31 -4.84
N ILE A 77 18.00 15.56 -5.73
CA ILE A 77 17.74 14.12 -5.54
C ILE A 77 19.09 13.40 -5.44
N LEU A 78 19.22 12.52 -4.45
CA LEU A 78 20.48 11.84 -4.14
C LEU A 78 20.67 10.55 -4.94
N LEU A 79 19.64 9.70 -4.97
CA LEU A 79 19.66 8.40 -5.61
C LEU A 79 18.43 8.25 -6.52
N GLU A 80 18.60 7.57 -7.68
CA GLU A 80 17.53 7.39 -8.66
C GLU A 80 17.07 5.93 -8.76
N HIS A 81 17.95 4.97 -8.39
CA HIS A 81 17.70 3.55 -8.53
C HIS A 81 18.06 2.81 -7.23
N GLN A 82 17.59 1.57 -7.11
CA GLN A 82 18.05 0.67 -6.05
C GLN A 82 19.50 0.22 -6.31
N GLY A 83 20.20 -0.13 -5.26
CA GLY A 83 21.57 -0.61 -5.39
C GLY A 83 22.22 -0.96 -4.05
N ASN A 84 23.55 -1.12 -4.08
CA ASN A 84 24.38 -1.31 -2.91
C ASN A 84 25.54 -0.29 -2.94
N SER A 85 25.77 0.40 -1.84
CA SER A 85 26.82 1.41 -1.71
C SER A 85 27.27 1.53 -0.27
N LYS A 86 28.51 1.98 -0.06
CA LYS A 86 29.02 2.29 1.28
C LYS A 86 28.58 3.65 1.80
N GLN A 87 28.16 4.55 0.92
CA GLN A 87 27.78 5.94 1.24
C GLN A 87 26.89 6.52 0.14
N ILE A 88 26.16 7.58 0.45
CA ILE A 88 25.31 8.30 -0.48
C ILE A 88 26.01 9.59 -0.88
N LYS A 89 26.36 9.75 -2.17
CA LYS A 89 27.04 10.95 -2.68
C LYS A 89 26.12 11.74 -3.61
N CYS A 90 25.89 13.00 -3.28
CA CYS A 90 25.15 13.92 -4.13
C CYS A 90 25.88 14.18 -5.44
N GLY A 91 25.22 13.92 -6.56
CA GLY A 91 25.79 14.14 -7.90
C GLY A 91 26.02 15.60 -8.27
N TYR A 92 25.40 16.56 -7.53
CA TYR A 92 25.48 17.97 -7.87
C TYR A 92 26.78 18.62 -7.37
N HIS A 93 27.04 18.60 -6.05
CA HIS A 93 28.24 19.24 -5.46
C HIS A 93 29.11 18.32 -4.63
N GLY A 94 28.80 17.00 -4.63
CA GLY A 94 29.61 15.99 -3.98
C GLY A 94 29.46 15.92 -2.45
N TRP A 95 28.40 16.50 -1.87
CA TRP A 95 28.08 16.24 -0.47
C TRP A 95 27.83 14.76 -0.27
N THR A 96 28.39 14.20 0.78
CA THR A 96 28.37 12.76 1.02
C THR A 96 27.80 12.46 2.39
N TYR A 97 26.91 11.48 2.43
CA TYR A 97 26.21 11.00 3.62
C TYR A 97 26.55 9.54 3.87
N GLU A 98 26.59 9.16 5.14
CA GLU A 98 26.57 7.73 5.51
C GLU A 98 25.19 7.14 5.24
N LEU A 99 25.09 5.81 5.24
CA LEU A 99 23.79 5.13 5.10
C LEU A 99 22.91 5.26 6.35
N SER A 100 23.48 5.72 7.49
CA SER A 100 22.78 6.15 8.69
C SER A 100 22.15 7.54 8.57
N GLY A 101 22.42 8.26 7.45
CA GLY A 101 21.94 9.62 7.19
C GLY A 101 22.88 10.73 7.65
N ASP A 102 23.94 10.42 8.39
CA ASP A 102 24.89 11.40 8.90
C ASP A 102 25.67 12.08 7.76
N LEU A 103 25.87 13.40 7.86
CA LEU A 103 26.70 14.13 6.90
C LEU A 103 28.19 13.81 7.15
N ARG A 104 28.80 13.12 6.18
CA ARG A 104 30.22 12.76 6.23
C ARG A 104 31.13 13.87 5.73
N THR A 105 30.83 14.41 4.55
CA THR A 105 31.62 15.49 3.95
C THR A 105 30.75 16.48 3.21
N ALA A 106 31.06 17.77 3.38
CA ALA A 106 30.47 18.86 2.65
C ALA A 106 31.55 19.54 1.81
N ARG A 107 31.75 19.04 0.58
CA ARG A 107 32.77 19.58 -0.32
C ARG A 107 32.61 21.09 -0.52
N GLY A 108 33.69 21.84 -0.39
CA GLY A 108 33.71 23.31 -0.56
C GLY A 108 33.37 24.10 0.70
N PHE A 109 33.24 23.38 1.84
CA PHE A 109 32.99 24.02 3.14
C PHE A 109 34.01 23.56 4.16
N ASP A 110 34.44 24.46 5.04
CA ASP A 110 35.32 24.13 6.16
C ASP A 110 34.55 23.30 7.19
N LYS A 111 35.15 22.21 7.66
CA LYS A 111 34.48 21.27 8.60
C LYS A 111 34.07 21.98 9.91
N GLU A 112 34.83 22.98 10.32
CA GLU A 112 34.58 23.75 11.56
C GLU A 112 33.37 24.69 11.45
N LEU A 113 32.96 25.05 10.24
CA LEU A 113 31.83 25.95 9.96
C LEU A 113 30.53 25.23 9.68
N ILE A 114 30.57 23.89 9.51
CA ILE A 114 29.38 23.09 9.22
C ILE A 114 28.95 22.30 10.45
N ASP A 115 27.75 22.59 10.91
CA ASP A 115 27.04 21.72 11.84
C ASP A 115 26.54 20.44 11.09
N SER A 116 27.32 19.36 11.19
CA SER A 116 26.99 18.09 10.54
C SER A 116 25.65 17.52 10.96
N LYS A 117 25.21 17.77 12.21
CA LYS A 117 23.90 17.33 12.73
C LYS A 117 22.74 18.08 12.09
N LYS A 118 22.93 19.38 11.81
CA LYS A 118 21.91 20.20 11.15
C LYS A 118 21.66 19.77 9.71
N TYR A 119 22.71 19.30 9.03
CA TYR A 119 22.68 18.95 7.61
C TYR A 119 22.69 17.44 7.33
N GLN A 120 22.39 16.61 8.31
CA GLN A 120 22.12 15.18 8.10
C GLN A 120 20.84 14.97 7.27
N LEU A 121 20.68 13.81 6.64
CA LEU A 121 19.44 13.46 5.94
C LEU A 121 18.27 13.49 6.91
N LYS A 122 17.16 14.04 6.47
CA LYS A 122 15.94 14.12 7.29
C LYS A 122 15.31 12.72 7.42
N PRO A 123 15.24 12.17 8.64
CA PRO A 123 14.66 10.84 8.84
C PRO A 123 13.14 10.87 8.64
N ILE A 124 12.60 9.74 8.23
CA ILE A 124 11.17 9.47 8.18
C ILE A 124 10.87 8.41 9.22
N LYS A 125 9.82 8.61 10.01
CA LYS A 125 9.36 7.63 10.99
C LYS A 125 8.97 6.33 10.29
N HIS A 126 9.48 5.18 10.77
CA HIS A 126 9.08 3.89 10.25
C HIS A 126 8.71 2.91 11.36
N TYR A 127 7.93 1.90 10.98
CA TYR A 127 7.55 0.78 11.83
C TYR A 127 7.62 -0.52 11.02
N ILE A 128 8.15 -1.58 11.62
CA ILE A 128 8.27 -2.89 10.97
C ILE A 128 7.30 -3.86 11.63
N TRP A 129 6.51 -4.55 10.81
CA TRP A 129 5.60 -5.60 11.23
C TRP A 129 5.68 -6.77 10.25
N MET A 130 6.02 -7.97 10.74
CA MET A 130 6.16 -9.18 9.92
C MET A 130 6.91 -8.91 8.60
N ASP A 131 8.09 -8.30 8.71
CA ASP A 131 8.95 -7.86 7.60
C ASP A 131 8.39 -6.77 6.68
N GLN A 132 7.17 -6.31 6.90
CA GLN A 132 6.60 -5.18 6.17
C GLN A 132 7.01 -3.86 6.82
N ILE A 133 7.46 -2.91 6.02
CA ILE A 133 7.93 -1.59 6.47
C ILE A 133 6.84 -0.56 6.19
N PHE A 134 6.39 0.09 7.23
CA PHE A 134 5.46 1.22 7.16
C PHE A 134 6.20 2.51 7.48
N ILE A 135 5.85 3.60 6.81
CA ILE A 135 6.41 4.92 7.07
C ILE A 135 5.31 5.94 7.33
N LYS A 136 5.67 7.01 8.04
CA LYS A 136 4.79 8.15 8.30
C LYS A 136 5.56 9.46 8.23
N PHE A 137 4.98 10.46 7.56
CA PHE A 137 5.62 11.75 7.33
C PHE A 137 5.47 12.75 8.47
N ASN A 138 4.55 12.49 9.38
CA ASN A 138 4.30 13.33 10.56
C ASN A 138 4.32 12.50 11.85
N ASP A 139 4.31 13.18 13.01
CA ASP A 139 4.40 12.55 14.32
C ASP A 139 3.05 12.34 15.01
N ASP A 140 1.92 12.53 14.31
CA ASP A 140 0.59 12.30 14.89
C ASP A 140 0.44 10.84 15.32
N ASP A 141 -0.17 10.61 16.48
CA ASP A 141 -0.39 9.27 17.07
C ASP A 141 -1.55 8.50 16.41
N ASN A 142 -1.42 8.27 15.12
CA ASN A 142 -2.28 7.34 14.42
C ASN A 142 -1.78 5.91 14.73
N ASP A 143 -2.58 5.12 15.41
CA ASP A 143 -2.10 3.91 16.09
C ASP A 143 -2.06 2.67 15.19
N LEU A 144 -1.21 2.70 14.16
CA LEU A 144 -0.97 1.56 13.28
C LEU A 144 -0.66 0.27 14.08
N LYS A 145 0.08 0.40 15.19
CA LYS A 145 0.42 -0.76 16.04
C LYS A 145 -0.81 -1.47 16.59
N LYS A 146 -1.85 -0.72 16.99
CA LYS A 146 -3.09 -1.31 17.46
C LYS A 146 -3.84 -2.03 16.35
N ILE A 147 -3.87 -1.43 15.15
CA ILE A 147 -4.50 -2.05 13.97
C ILE A 147 -3.79 -3.36 13.65
N LEU A 148 -2.46 -3.32 13.48
CA LEU A 148 -1.66 -4.49 13.12
C LEU A 148 -1.74 -5.60 14.17
N LYS A 149 -1.77 -5.25 15.46
CA LYS A 149 -1.97 -6.23 16.54
C LYS A 149 -3.36 -6.89 16.50
N LYS A 150 -4.40 -6.16 16.09
CA LYS A 150 -5.73 -6.76 15.86
C LYS A 150 -5.71 -7.72 14.66
N ILE A 151 -5.09 -7.29 13.55
CA ILE A 151 -4.93 -8.14 12.37
C ILE A 151 -4.16 -9.42 12.72
N GLU A 152 -3.02 -9.30 13.39
CA GLU A 152 -2.19 -10.43 13.85
C GLU A 152 -3.01 -11.47 14.61
N LYS A 153 -3.82 -11.01 15.58
CA LYS A 153 -4.69 -11.89 16.36
C LYS A 153 -5.76 -12.60 15.51
N ILE A 154 -6.25 -11.96 14.45
CA ILE A 154 -7.27 -12.53 13.56
C ILE A 154 -6.67 -13.62 12.66
N ILE A 155 -5.42 -13.42 12.20
CA ILE A 155 -4.74 -14.31 11.27
C ILE A 155 -3.92 -15.41 11.95
N GLU A 156 -3.82 -15.41 13.29
CA GLU A 156 -3.11 -16.48 13.99
C GLU A 156 -3.54 -17.87 13.49
N PRO A 157 -2.60 -18.81 13.26
CA PRO A 157 -1.16 -18.77 13.58
C PRO A 157 -0.24 -18.30 12.43
N LEU A 158 -0.73 -17.57 11.44
CA LEU A 158 0.08 -17.14 10.28
C LEU A 158 1.15 -16.13 10.69
N ASN A 159 2.37 -16.32 10.17
CA ASN A 159 3.50 -15.42 10.35
C ASN A 159 4.16 -15.12 9.00
N PHE A 160 4.04 -13.90 8.51
CA PHE A 160 4.55 -13.49 7.21
C PHE A 160 6.05 -13.24 7.15
N SER A 161 6.76 -13.17 8.30
CA SER A 161 8.22 -13.08 8.33
C SER A 161 8.91 -14.29 7.73
N GLU A 162 8.19 -15.42 7.59
CA GLU A 162 8.69 -16.63 6.93
C GLU A 162 8.47 -16.64 5.43
N TYR A 163 7.66 -15.69 4.91
CA TYR A 163 7.29 -15.63 3.51
C TYR A 163 8.35 -14.85 2.71
N LYS A 164 8.76 -15.42 1.58
CA LYS A 164 9.78 -14.82 0.72
C LYS A 164 9.14 -13.88 -0.29
N TYR A 165 9.66 -12.66 -0.37
CA TYR A 165 9.32 -11.73 -1.45
C TYR A 165 9.71 -12.33 -2.80
N ARG A 166 8.83 -12.23 -3.79
CA ARG A 166 9.03 -12.80 -5.12
C ARG A 166 8.97 -11.80 -6.25
N LYS A 167 7.98 -10.92 -6.25
CA LYS A 167 7.73 -10.02 -7.38
C LYS A 167 6.97 -8.78 -6.92
N ARG A 168 7.19 -7.68 -7.65
CA ARG A 168 6.32 -6.50 -7.66
C ARG A 168 5.75 -6.32 -9.05
N ASP A 169 4.44 -6.07 -9.13
CA ASP A 169 3.75 -5.60 -10.32
C ASP A 169 3.14 -4.22 -10.04
N THR A 170 3.10 -3.38 -11.07
CA THR A 170 2.47 -2.06 -11.00
C THR A 170 1.53 -1.89 -12.17
N TYR A 171 0.26 -1.64 -11.86
CA TYR A 171 -0.82 -1.43 -12.81
C TYR A 171 -1.20 0.04 -12.82
N LYS A 172 -1.10 0.68 -13.99
CA LYS A 172 -1.59 2.04 -14.20
C LYS A 172 -3.05 1.97 -14.61
N ILE A 173 -3.93 2.57 -13.82
CA ILE A 173 -5.38 2.49 -14.02
C ILE A 173 -5.95 3.88 -14.22
N LYS A 174 -6.80 4.03 -15.26
CA LYS A 174 -7.47 5.29 -15.59
C LYS A 174 -8.75 5.47 -14.78
N CYS A 175 -8.61 5.49 -13.46
CA CYS A 175 -9.67 5.82 -12.54
C CYS A 175 -9.13 6.54 -11.30
N ASN A 176 -10.01 7.27 -10.63
CA ASN A 176 -9.73 7.81 -9.32
C ASN A 176 -9.42 6.67 -8.33
N TRP A 177 -8.46 6.86 -7.44
CA TRP A 177 -8.05 5.84 -6.47
C TRP A 177 -9.22 5.31 -5.61
N LYS A 178 -10.22 6.14 -5.31
CA LYS A 178 -11.42 5.72 -4.56
C LYS A 178 -12.31 4.77 -5.35
N VAL A 179 -12.35 4.86 -6.68
CA VAL A 179 -13.09 3.89 -7.51
C VAL A 179 -12.52 2.49 -7.34
N TYR A 180 -11.19 2.37 -7.33
CA TYR A 180 -10.54 1.09 -7.10
C TYR A 180 -10.73 0.60 -5.65
N MET A 181 -10.67 1.51 -4.68
CA MET A 181 -10.96 1.18 -3.28
C MET A 181 -12.40 0.71 -3.08
N ASP A 182 -13.36 1.39 -3.66
CA ASP A 182 -14.78 1.01 -3.59
C ASP A 182 -14.99 -0.40 -4.16
N ASN A 183 -14.35 -0.72 -5.30
CA ASN A 183 -14.40 -2.06 -5.90
C ASN A 183 -13.78 -3.12 -4.97
N TYR A 184 -12.67 -2.82 -4.30
CA TYR A 184 -11.99 -3.78 -3.41
C TYR A 184 -12.75 -4.03 -2.10
N LEU A 185 -13.49 -3.05 -1.59
CA LEU A 185 -14.10 -3.07 -0.25
C LEU A 185 -15.38 -3.89 -0.14
N GLU A 186 -15.79 -4.55 -1.20
CA GLU A 186 -16.97 -5.41 -1.24
C GLU A 186 -16.70 -6.66 -2.10
N GLY A 187 -17.51 -7.71 -1.93
CA GLY A 187 -17.45 -8.91 -2.75
C GLY A 187 -18.70 -9.09 -3.62
N PHE A 188 -19.56 -8.07 -3.71
CA PHE A 188 -20.85 -8.17 -4.38
C PHE A 188 -20.71 -8.33 -5.90
N HIS A 189 -19.65 -7.76 -6.49
CA HIS A 189 -19.33 -7.89 -7.92
C HIS A 189 -18.73 -9.26 -8.29
N ILE A 190 -18.13 -10.00 -7.34
CA ILE A 190 -17.35 -11.22 -7.62
C ILE A 190 -18.11 -12.22 -8.52
N PRO A 191 -19.39 -12.58 -8.26
CA PRO A 191 -20.08 -13.55 -9.08
C PRO A 191 -20.29 -13.15 -10.54
N LEU A 192 -20.22 -11.85 -10.83
CA LEU A 192 -20.48 -11.30 -12.17
C LEU A 192 -19.20 -10.92 -12.91
N VAL A 193 -18.21 -10.42 -12.17
CA VAL A 193 -16.96 -9.88 -12.73
C VAL A 193 -15.85 -10.93 -12.77
N HIS A 194 -15.79 -11.81 -11.76
CA HIS A 194 -14.71 -12.78 -11.56
C HIS A 194 -15.17 -14.25 -11.61
N PRO A 195 -15.54 -14.79 -12.78
CA PRO A 195 -16.07 -16.16 -12.88
C PRO A 195 -15.13 -17.21 -12.27
N LYS A 196 -13.82 -17.06 -12.51
CA LYS A 196 -12.80 -18.01 -12.03
C LYS A 196 -12.59 -17.88 -10.53
N LEU A 197 -12.44 -16.65 -9.99
CA LEU A 197 -12.33 -16.43 -8.55
C LEU A 197 -13.57 -16.97 -7.82
N ASN A 198 -14.76 -16.79 -8.39
CA ASN A 198 -16.02 -17.29 -7.81
C ASN A 198 -16.04 -18.83 -7.70
N THR A 199 -15.25 -19.56 -8.48
CA THR A 199 -15.09 -21.03 -8.30
C THR A 199 -14.12 -21.37 -7.17
N VAL A 200 -13.15 -20.51 -6.89
CA VAL A 200 -12.10 -20.72 -5.87
C VAL A 200 -12.61 -20.44 -4.46
N ILE A 201 -13.51 -19.46 -4.31
CA ILE A 201 -14.06 -19.05 -3.02
C ILE A 201 -15.45 -19.65 -2.78
N ASN A 202 -15.79 -19.91 -1.53
CA ASN A 202 -17.17 -20.18 -1.13
C ASN A 202 -17.89 -18.84 -0.87
N TYR A 203 -18.45 -18.29 -1.93
CA TYR A 203 -19.12 -16.97 -1.89
C TYR A 203 -20.23 -16.89 -0.83
N LYS A 204 -20.94 -17.98 -0.51
CA LYS A 204 -21.96 -17.98 0.54
C LYS A 204 -21.40 -17.71 1.93
N SER A 205 -20.12 -17.94 2.14
CA SER A 205 -19.41 -17.66 3.39
C SER A 205 -18.80 -16.26 3.45
N TYR A 206 -18.89 -15.48 2.37
CA TYR A 206 -18.25 -14.15 2.28
C TYR A 206 -18.85 -13.19 3.30
N LYS A 207 -18.00 -12.55 4.09
CA LYS A 207 -18.40 -11.62 5.15
C LYS A 207 -17.50 -10.40 5.14
N THR A 208 -18.08 -9.26 5.47
CA THR A 208 -17.39 -7.98 5.65
C THR A 208 -17.59 -7.50 7.10
N GLN A 209 -16.53 -6.99 7.69
CA GLN A 209 -16.53 -6.37 9.02
C GLN A 209 -15.73 -5.08 8.97
N THR A 210 -16.24 -4.01 9.58
CA THR A 210 -15.60 -2.71 9.65
C THR A 210 -15.14 -2.39 11.07
N PHE A 211 -14.05 -1.61 11.16
CA PHE A 211 -13.46 -1.08 12.37
C PHE A 211 -13.12 0.40 12.11
N ASP A 212 -12.79 1.18 13.10
CA ASP A 212 -12.61 2.63 12.95
C ASP A 212 -11.65 3.02 11.82
N ASP A 213 -10.46 2.39 11.76
CA ASP A 213 -9.39 2.75 10.80
C ASP A 213 -9.06 1.63 9.80
N PHE A 214 -9.81 0.55 9.78
CA PHE A 214 -9.61 -0.55 8.84
C PHE A 214 -10.89 -1.36 8.64
N SER A 215 -10.93 -2.14 7.58
CA SER A 215 -11.96 -3.14 7.34
C SER A 215 -11.36 -4.49 7.00
N MET A 216 -12.16 -5.52 7.12
CA MET A 216 -11.80 -6.89 6.81
C MET A 216 -12.94 -7.55 6.05
N GLN A 217 -12.57 -8.28 5.01
CA GLN A 217 -13.44 -9.23 4.34
C GLN A 217 -12.81 -10.61 4.45
N TRP A 218 -13.61 -11.65 4.51
CA TRP A 218 -13.11 -13.01 4.55
C TRP A 218 -14.13 -14.02 4.01
N CYS A 219 -13.62 -15.13 3.51
CA CYS A 219 -14.44 -16.25 3.06
C CYS A 219 -13.68 -17.57 3.24
N PHE A 220 -14.42 -18.69 3.20
CA PHE A 220 -13.79 -19.99 3.02
C PHE A 220 -13.40 -20.20 1.56
N LEU A 221 -12.32 -20.93 1.34
CA LEU A 221 -11.91 -21.40 0.02
C LEU A 221 -12.59 -22.74 -0.29
N ASN A 222 -12.96 -22.96 -1.53
CA ASN A 222 -13.52 -24.23 -1.97
C ASN A 222 -12.41 -25.30 -2.02
N PRO A 223 -12.55 -26.44 -1.31
CA PRO A 223 -11.48 -27.43 -1.19
C PRO A 223 -11.06 -28.05 -2.53
N ASP A 224 -11.98 -28.18 -3.48
CA ASP A 224 -11.75 -28.90 -4.74
C ASP A 224 -11.14 -28.03 -5.82
N SER A 225 -11.44 -26.73 -5.82
CA SER A 225 -11.05 -25.77 -6.88
C SER A 225 -10.01 -24.74 -6.46
N SER A 226 -9.74 -24.60 -5.15
CA SER A 226 -8.74 -23.65 -4.68
C SER A 226 -7.31 -24.16 -4.90
N PRO A 227 -6.40 -23.34 -5.47
CA PRO A 227 -4.97 -23.64 -5.54
C PRO A 227 -4.31 -23.59 -4.15
N TYR A 228 -4.95 -22.96 -3.16
CA TYR A 228 -4.45 -22.70 -1.80
C TYR A 228 -4.80 -23.86 -0.86
N LYS A 229 -4.21 -25.03 -1.11
CA LYS A 229 -4.40 -26.19 -0.24
C LYS A 229 -3.29 -26.25 0.81
N ASN A 230 -3.61 -25.90 2.03
CA ASN A 230 -2.74 -26.20 3.16
C ASN A 230 -3.56 -26.93 4.25
N SER A 231 -3.09 -28.10 4.69
CA SER A 231 -3.78 -28.96 5.66
C SER A 231 -3.77 -28.42 7.10
N LYS A 232 -3.04 -27.32 7.36
CA LYS A 232 -2.85 -26.76 8.70
C LYS A 232 -3.73 -25.55 9.01
N ASP A 233 -4.26 -24.88 7.99
CA ASP A 233 -4.98 -23.62 8.15
C ASP A 233 -6.47 -23.82 7.86
N ASN A 234 -7.29 -22.99 8.46
CA ASN A 234 -8.75 -22.99 8.39
C ASN A 234 -9.32 -22.78 6.96
N ASN A 235 -8.52 -22.95 5.91
CA ASN A 235 -8.90 -22.79 4.50
C ASN A 235 -9.67 -21.49 4.22
N LYS A 236 -9.22 -20.39 4.86
CA LYS A 236 -9.81 -19.07 4.74
C LYS A 236 -8.93 -18.15 3.90
N ALA A 237 -9.56 -17.29 3.13
CA ALA A 237 -8.95 -16.09 2.57
C ALA A 237 -9.40 -14.87 3.38
N PHE A 238 -8.47 -13.94 3.60
CA PHE A 238 -8.73 -12.66 4.25
C PHE A 238 -8.30 -11.52 3.34
N TYR A 239 -9.08 -10.46 3.34
CA TYR A 239 -8.82 -9.22 2.62
C TYR A 239 -8.93 -8.07 3.61
N PHE A 240 -7.79 -7.53 4.05
CA PHE A 240 -7.75 -6.39 4.96
C PHE A 240 -7.54 -5.11 4.18
N THR A 241 -8.18 -4.06 4.62
CA THR A 241 -7.93 -2.70 4.17
C THR A 241 -7.56 -1.84 5.35
N ILE A 242 -6.31 -1.38 5.43
CA ILE A 242 -5.87 -0.35 6.39
C ILE A 242 -6.01 0.99 5.66
N TYR A 243 -6.88 1.84 6.21
CA TYR A 243 -7.18 3.12 5.55
C TYR A 243 -5.98 4.07 5.51
N PRO A 244 -5.80 4.81 4.42
CA PRO A 244 -6.73 4.94 3.29
C PRO A 244 -6.55 3.89 2.17
N ASN A 245 -5.36 3.29 1.99
CA ASN A 245 -4.99 2.67 0.72
C ASN A 245 -4.05 1.46 0.81
N ILE A 246 -3.91 0.83 1.97
CA ILE A 246 -3.08 -0.37 2.16
C ILE A 246 -3.98 -1.59 2.26
N LEU A 247 -3.75 -2.58 1.40
CA LEU A 247 -4.55 -3.78 1.30
C LEU A 247 -3.69 -5.03 1.51
N PHE A 248 -4.22 -6.01 2.23
CA PHE A 248 -3.59 -7.32 2.41
C PHE A 248 -4.53 -8.42 1.92
N ASN A 249 -4.10 -9.17 0.91
CA ASN A 249 -4.75 -10.38 0.44
C ASN A 249 -4.00 -11.58 0.99
N ILE A 250 -4.63 -12.30 1.91
CA ILE A 250 -4.04 -13.40 2.64
C ILE A 250 -4.78 -14.68 2.28
N ALA A 251 -4.04 -15.66 1.77
CA ALA A 251 -4.51 -17.01 1.57
C ALA A 251 -3.47 -18.00 2.14
N PRO A 252 -3.79 -19.25 2.39
CA PRO A 252 -2.82 -20.22 2.89
C PRO A 252 -1.54 -20.27 2.06
N GLY A 253 -0.39 -20.01 2.70
CA GLY A 253 0.94 -19.97 2.05
C GLY A 253 1.22 -18.74 1.20
N ARG A 254 0.34 -17.71 1.22
CA ARG A 254 0.46 -16.51 0.39
C ARG A 254 0.06 -15.24 1.13
N LEU A 255 0.89 -14.21 1.00
CA LEU A 255 0.54 -12.83 1.24
C LEU A 255 0.73 -12.04 -0.05
N GLN A 256 -0.25 -11.24 -0.43
CA GLN A 256 -0.11 -10.19 -1.41
C GLN A 256 -0.48 -8.88 -0.75
N THR A 257 0.42 -7.92 -0.77
CA THR A 257 0.11 -6.56 -0.34
C THR A 257 -0.20 -5.72 -1.56
N ASN A 258 -1.27 -4.92 -1.49
CA ASN A 258 -1.59 -3.97 -2.53
C ASN A 258 -1.52 -2.56 -1.94
N THR A 259 -0.95 -1.63 -2.68
CA THR A 259 -0.98 -0.20 -2.36
C THR A 259 -1.60 0.53 -3.52
N ILE A 260 -2.62 1.33 -3.24
CA ILE A 260 -3.25 2.18 -4.26
C ILE A 260 -2.61 3.56 -4.14
N GLU A 261 -1.78 3.92 -5.12
CA GLU A 261 -1.07 5.19 -5.19
C GLU A 261 -1.84 6.16 -6.08
N PRO A 262 -2.47 7.21 -5.50
CA PRO A 262 -3.12 8.24 -6.29
C PRO A 262 -2.09 9.04 -7.11
N ILE A 263 -2.36 9.24 -8.39
CA ILE A 263 -1.52 10.06 -9.28
C ILE A 263 -2.15 11.43 -9.49
N ASP A 264 -3.42 11.42 -9.84
CA ASP A 264 -4.26 12.60 -9.96
C ASP A 264 -5.73 12.21 -9.69
N GLU A 265 -6.67 13.12 -9.91
CA GLU A 265 -8.10 12.88 -9.68
C GLU A 265 -8.72 11.82 -10.60
N GLN A 266 -8.00 11.37 -11.63
CA GLN A 266 -8.50 10.44 -12.64
C GLN A 266 -7.62 9.21 -12.87
N ASN A 267 -6.44 9.16 -12.23
CA ASN A 267 -5.47 8.08 -12.44
C ASN A 267 -4.88 7.62 -11.12
N CYS A 268 -4.67 6.33 -10.99
CA CYS A 268 -3.93 5.73 -9.89
C CYS A 268 -3.00 4.61 -10.37
N ASN A 269 -1.97 4.33 -9.58
CA ASN A 269 -1.22 3.09 -9.68
C ASN A 269 -1.72 2.11 -8.63
N VAL A 270 -1.86 0.86 -8.98
CA VAL A 270 -2.06 -0.24 -8.04
C VAL A 270 -0.81 -1.09 -8.04
N ILE A 271 -0.16 -1.18 -6.88
CA ILE A 271 1.13 -1.85 -6.71
C ILE A 271 0.89 -3.12 -5.92
N PHE A 272 1.22 -4.26 -6.51
CA PHE A 272 1.17 -5.58 -5.89
C PHE A 272 2.57 -6.05 -5.52
N ASP A 273 2.79 -6.44 -4.25
CA ASP A 273 3.95 -7.19 -3.81
C ASP A 273 3.53 -8.59 -3.39
N TYR A 274 4.19 -9.60 -3.97
CA TYR A 274 3.88 -11.00 -3.73
C TYR A 274 4.89 -11.66 -2.81
N TYR A 275 4.38 -12.36 -1.79
CA TYR A 275 5.16 -13.11 -0.82
C TYR A 275 4.57 -14.52 -0.69
N PHE A 276 5.43 -15.52 -0.70
CA PHE A 276 5.01 -16.91 -0.58
C PHE A 276 5.82 -17.62 0.48
N GLU A 277 5.17 -18.53 1.21
CA GLU A 277 5.82 -19.61 1.92
C GLU A 277 6.68 -20.42 0.93
N ASP A 278 7.51 -21.34 1.43
CA ASP A 278 8.40 -22.13 0.56
C ASP A 278 7.60 -23.08 -0.34
N VAL A 279 7.22 -22.63 -1.53
CA VAL A 279 6.46 -23.35 -2.56
C VAL A 279 7.22 -23.40 -3.88
N SER A 280 6.85 -24.35 -4.75
CA SER A 280 7.52 -24.49 -6.04
C SER A 280 7.31 -23.26 -6.95
N GLU A 281 8.33 -22.93 -7.75
CA GLU A 281 8.27 -21.84 -8.72
C GLU A 281 7.08 -21.97 -9.70
N LYS A 282 6.69 -23.20 -10.03
CA LYS A 282 5.50 -23.46 -10.87
C LYS A 282 4.22 -22.95 -10.19
N LYS A 283 4.02 -23.26 -8.91
CA LYS A 283 2.84 -22.80 -8.15
C LYS A 283 2.83 -21.29 -7.98
N ILE A 284 3.99 -20.68 -7.70
CA ILE A 284 4.12 -19.22 -7.60
C ILE A 284 3.70 -18.56 -8.91
N LYS A 285 4.20 -19.07 -10.04
CA LYS A 285 3.84 -18.55 -11.37
C LYS A 285 2.35 -18.69 -11.68
N GLU A 286 1.76 -19.84 -11.38
CA GLU A 286 0.32 -20.09 -11.56
C GLU A 286 -0.53 -19.14 -10.71
N ASP A 287 -0.12 -18.88 -9.46
CA ASP A 287 -0.80 -17.95 -8.55
C ASP A 287 -0.73 -16.51 -9.06
N ILE A 288 0.46 -16.05 -9.46
CA ILE A 288 0.64 -14.71 -10.00
C ILE A 288 -0.21 -14.51 -11.27
N LEU A 289 -0.22 -15.47 -12.19
CA LEU A 289 -1.06 -15.40 -13.40
C LEU A 289 -2.56 -15.36 -13.05
N PHE A 290 -2.99 -16.10 -12.06
CA PHE A 290 -4.37 -16.02 -11.59
C PHE A 290 -4.69 -14.64 -10.98
N SER A 291 -3.79 -14.09 -10.18
CA SER A 291 -3.92 -12.75 -9.62
C SER A 291 -3.97 -11.66 -10.71
N GLU A 292 -3.14 -11.79 -11.76
CA GLU A 292 -3.14 -10.90 -12.93
C GLU A 292 -4.47 -10.94 -13.70
N GLU A 293 -5.06 -12.14 -13.84
CA GLU A 293 -6.37 -12.31 -14.49
C GLU A 293 -7.45 -11.53 -13.71
N VAL A 294 -7.57 -11.74 -12.40
CA VAL A 294 -8.52 -11.03 -11.54
C VAL A 294 -8.28 -9.52 -11.58
N GLN A 295 -7.01 -9.09 -11.51
CA GLN A 295 -6.66 -7.67 -11.56
C GLN A 295 -7.07 -7.00 -12.90
N ASN A 296 -6.93 -7.69 -14.02
CA ASN A 296 -7.34 -7.16 -15.32
C ASN A 296 -8.87 -7.02 -15.44
N GLU A 297 -9.63 -7.90 -14.80
CA GLU A 297 -11.09 -7.79 -14.71
C GLU A 297 -11.48 -6.58 -13.86
N ASP A 298 -10.81 -6.34 -12.72
CA ASP A 298 -11.02 -5.15 -11.87
C ASP A 298 -10.66 -3.86 -12.60
N ILE A 299 -9.52 -3.81 -13.29
CA ILE A 299 -9.12 -2.65 -14.10
C ILE A 299 -10.22 -2.29 -15.10
N TYR A 300 -10.69 -3.29 -15.83
CA TYR A 300 -11.72 -3.08 -16.84
C TYR A 300 -13.00 -2.47 -16.27
N ILE A 301 -13.49 -2.98 -15.13
CA ILE A 301 -14.72 -2.46 -14.52
C ILE A 301 -14.51 -1.09 -13.88
N CYS A 302 -13.39 -0.85 -13.18
CA CYS A 302 -13.07 0.42 -12.56
C CYS A 302 -12.94 1.56 -13.61
N GLU A 303 -12.30 1.30 -14.75
CA GLU A 303 -12.22 2.28 -15.83
C GLU A 303 -13.59 2.59 -16.45
N LYS A 304 -14.51 1.61 -16.50
CA LYS A 304 -15.90 1.84 -16.93
C LYS A 304 -16.68 2.69 -15.92
N VAL A 305 -16.51 2.41 -14.63
CA VAL A 305 -17.12 3.22 -13.55
C VAL A 305 -16.65 4.67 -13.66
N GLN A 306 -15.32 4.90 -13.80
CA GLN A 306 -14.77 6.26 -13.95
C GLN A 306 -15.36 7.00 -15.16
N LYS A 307 -15.61 6.30 -16.27
CA LYS A 307 -16.31 6.90 -17.42
C LYS A 307 -17.77 7.26 -17.12
N GLY A 308 -18.47 6.36 -16.40
CA GLY A 308 -19.85 6.59 -15.99
C GLY A 308 -20.02 7.76 -15.04
N LEU A 309 -19.08 7.93 -14.09
CA LEU A 309 -19.04 9.05 -13.15
C LEU A 309 -18.95 10.43 -13.83
N LYS A 310 -18.43 10.49 -15.06
CA LYS A 310 -18.32 11.72 -15.88
C LYS A 310 -19.60 12.07 -16.64
N SER A 311 -20.61 11.21 -16.60
CA SER A 311 -21.85 11.42 -17.32
C SER A 311 -22.77 12.36 -16.59
N ASP A 312 -23.39 13.31 -17.28
CA ASP A 312 -24.46 14.15 -16.76
C ASP A 312 -25.69 13.35 -16.31
N GLY A 313 -25.79 12.08 -16.72
CA GLY A 313 -26.86 11.16 -16.34
C GLY A 313 -26.65 10.49 -14.97
N PHE A 314 -25.53 10.74 -14.28
CA PHE A 314 -25.25 10.19 -12.98
C PHE A 314 -24.62 11.22 -12.03
N ASN A 315 -25.17 11.34 -10.85
CA ASN A 315 -24.60 12.20 -9.79
C ASN A 315 -24.24 11.40 -8.54
N GLN A 316 -25.14 10.58 -8.04
CA GLN A 316 -25.00 9.87 -6.77
C GLN A 316 -25.78 8.55 -6.82
N GLY A 317 -25.20 7.49 -6.26
CA GLY A 317 -25.81 6.18 -6.14
C GLY A 317 -26.33 5.90 -4.73
N ILE A 318 -26.65 4.63 -4.48
CA ILE A 318 -27.14 4.12 -3.21
C ILE A 318 -26.40 2.84 -2.85
N PHE A 319 -26.08 2.65 -1.56
CA PHE A 319 -25.44 1.44 -1.05
C PHE A 319 -26.44 0.30 -0.84
N SER A 320 -25.99 -0.91 -1.10
CA SER A 320 -26.62 -2.10 -0.56
C SER A 320 -26.21 -2.27 0.91
N GLU A 321 -27.16 -2.12 1.83
CA GLU A 321 -26.91 -2.31 3.27
C GLU A 321 -26.35 -3.69 3.62
N LYS A 322 -26.64 -4.69 2.80
CA LYS A 322 -26.23 -6.06 3.02
C LYS A 322 -24.81 -6.35 2.52
N TYR A 323 -24.41 -5.75 1.40
CA TYR A 323 -23.22 -6.17 0.67
C TYR A 323 -22.09 -5.11 0.65
N GLU A 324 -22.44 -3.82 0.85
CA GLU A 324 -21.51 -2.70 0.62
C GLU A 324 -21.18 -1.92 1.91
N ILE A 325 -21.26 -2.59 3.08
CA ILE A 325 -20.94 -1.94 4.37
C ILE A 325 -19.47 -1.47 4.42
N GLY A 326 -18.54 -2.17 3.77
CA GLY A 326 -17.13 -1.78 3.69
C GLY A 326 -16.95 -0.50 2.89
N VAL A 327 -17.64 -0.39 1.75
CA VAL A 327 -17.61 0.80 0.88
C VAL A 327 -18.23 2.00 1.61
N SER A 328 -19.41 1.82 2.19
CA SER A 328 -20.09 2.88 2.95
C SER A 328 -19.24 3.41 4.10
N HIS A 329 -18.58 2.52 4.85
CA HIS A 329 -17.70 2.89 5.95
C HIS A 329 -16.45 3.65 5.47
N PHE A 330 -15.85 3.23 4.37
CA PHE A 330 -14.71 3.92 3.77
C PHE A 330 -15.08 5.30 3.25
N GLN A 331 -16.17 5.45 2.54
CA GLN A 331 -16.62 6.75 2.03
C GLN A 331 -16.96 7.72 3.18
N LEU A 332 -17.52 7.22 4.28
CA LEU A 332 -17.71 8.02 5.49
C LEU A 332 -16.37 8.49 6.06
N TYR A 333 -15.39 7.57 6.21
CA TYR A 333 -14.05 7.92 6.67
C TYR A 333 -13.41 9.03 5.81
N ILE A 334 -13.47 8.92 4.47
CA ILE A 334 -12.93 9.93 3.55
C ILE A 334 -13.62 11.29 3.75
N SER A 335 -14.95 11.31 3.79
CA SER A 335 -15.72 12.55 3.93
C SER A 335 -15.47 13.24 5.28
N GLU A 336 -15.39 12.47 6.36
CA GLU A 336 -15.07 13.00 7.70
C GLU A 336 -13.67 13.59 7.78
N LYS A 337 -12.67 12.93 7.19
CA LYS A 337 -11.27 13.45 7.19
C LYS A 337 -11.15 14.76 6.42
N ILE A 338 -11.88 14.94 5.34
CA ILE A 338 -11.85 16.17 4.56
C ILE A 338 -12.68 17.28 5.23
N ASN A 339 -13.86 16.97 5.75
CA ASN A 339 -14.73 17.97 6.35
C ASN A 339 -14.23 18.48 7.72
N ASN A 340 -13.43 17.69 8.44
CA ASN A 340 -12.89 18.02 9.76
C ASN A 340 -11.42 18.53 9.69
N GLY A 341 -10.82 18.63 8.52
CA GLY A 341 -9.44 19.08 8.29
C GLY A 341 -9.35 20.50 7.83
#